data_1593107e632d50dc4438e7e435432eec
#
_entry.id   1593107e632d50dc4438e7e435432eec
#
_cell.length_a   1.000
_cell.length_b   1.000
_cell.length_c   1.000
_cell.angle_alpha   90.00
_cell.angle_beta   90.00
_cell.angle_gamma   90.00
#
_symmetry.space_group_name_H-M   'P 1'
#
loop_
_entity.id
_entity.type
_entity.pdbx_description
1 polymer ?
#
loop_
_entity_poly.entity_id
_entity_poly.type
_entity_poly.pdbx_seq_one_letter_code
_entity_poly.pdbx_strand_id
1 'polypeptide(L)'
;MDIKERVVGGVSILDLSGKIVLGEGDMQVKERIRDLLADGQRRILLNLAEVNYIDSAGLGALISSYTTAKRDGGSLKLVNLTKRIQDLLAITKLITVFETFDAEAEALASFSA
;
A
#
# COMPACT_ATOMS: atom_id res chain seq x y z
N MET A 1 -9.39 10.04 -6.52
CA MET A 1 -8.09 9.53 -6.10
C MET A 1 -7.21 9.23 -7.29
N ASP A 2 -5.92 9.52 -7.19
CA ASP A 2 -4.96 9.26 -8.27
C ASP A 2 -3.95 8.20 -7.84
N ILE A 3 -3.56 7.37 -8.80
CA ILE A 3 -2.51 6.38 -8.62
C ILE A 3 -1.48 6.56 -9.74
N LYS A 4 -0.23 6.80 -9.34
CA LYS A 4 0.89 6.83 -10.28
C LYS A 4 1.79 5.64 -10.00
N GLU A 5 2.17 4.94 -11.06
CA GLU A 5 2.96 3.73 -10.94
C GLU A 5 4.40 3.98 -11.39
N ARG A 6 5.35 3.53 -10.57
CA ARG A 6 6.79 3.59 -10.88
C ARG A 6 7.41 2.23 -10.60
N VAL A 7 8.48 1.90 -11.26
CA VAL A 7 9.26 0.69 -10.97
C VAL A 7 10.68 1.10 -10.63
N VAL A 8 11.15 0.72 -9.46
CA VAL A 8 12.49 1.02 -8.99
C VAL A 8 13.10 -0.25 -8.41
N GLY A 9 14.21 -0.72 -8.99
CA GLY A 9 14.90 -1.90 -8.48
C GLY A 9 14.05 -3.15 -8.40
N GLY A 10 13.14 -3.32 -9.35
CA GLY A 10 12.23 -4.48 -9.36
C GLY A 10 11.04 -4.35 -8.43
N VAL A 11 10.87 -3.20 -7.78
CA VAL A 11 9.74 -2.93 -6.90
C VAL A 11 8.74 -2.03 -7.63
N SER A 12 7.46 -2.43 -7.64
CA SER A 12 6.39 -1.61 -8.19
C SER A 12 5.92 -0.66 -7.10
N ILE A 13 6.07 0.64 -7.33
CA ILE A 13 5.67 1.66 -6.37
C ILE A 13 4.38 2.31 -6.86
N LEU A 14 3.37 2.33 -6.00
CA LEU A 14 2.13 3.04 -6.28
C LEU A 14 2.10 4.31 -5.43
N ASP A 15 2.23 5.46 -6.09
CA ASP A 15 2.08 6.76 -5.43
C ASP A 15 0.61 7.11 -5.41
N LEU A 16 0.00 6.98 -4.24
CA LEU A 16 -1.43 7.23 -4.04
C LEU A 16 -1.65 8.67 -3.58
N SER A 17 -2.66 9.34 -4.12
CA SER A 17 -3.01 10.68 -3.66
C SER A 17 -4.51 10.86 -3.59
N GLY A 18 -4.96 11.56 -2.56
CA GLY A 18 -6.36 11.82 -2.31
C GLY A 18 -6.94 10.96 -1.21
N LYS A 19 -8.14 10.46 -1.42
CA LYS A 19 -8.89 9.69 -0.41
C LYS A 19 -9.04 8.25 -0.81
N ILE A 20 -8.81 7.34 0.13
CA ILE A 20 -9.08 5.92 -0.07
C ILE A 20 -10.39 5.61 0.66
N VAL A 21 -11.50 5.76 -0.03
CA VAL A 21 -12.83 5.65 0.55
C VAL A 21 -13.73 4.72 -0.25
N LEU A 22 -14.85 4.33 0.36
CA LEU A 22 -15.82 3.42 -0.23
C LEU A 22 -16.27 3.89 -1.62
N GLY A 23 -16.23 2.98 -2.58
CA GLY A 23 -16.73 3.23 -3.94
C GLY A 23 -15.79 4.01 -4.84
N GLU A 24 -14.66 4.45 -4.33
CA GLU A 24 -13.68 5.21 -5.09
C GLU A 24 -12.28 4.61 -4.90
N GLY A 25 -11.48 5.19 -4.04
CA GLY A 25 -10.09 4.77 -3.85
C GLY A 25 -9.91 3.33 -3.42
N ASP A 26 -10.85 2.78 -2.65
CA ASP A 26 -10.75 1.40 -2.19
C ASP A 26 -10.71 0.40 -3.34
N MET A 27 -11.59 0.56 -4.33
CA MET A 27 -11.65 -0.34 -5.48
C MET A 27 -10.47 -0.11 -6.41
N GLN A 28 -10.05 1.14 -6.60
CA GLN A 28 -8.90 1.45 -7.44
C GLN A 28 -7.62 0.79 -6.93
N VAL A 29 -7.39 0.85 -5.63
CA VAL A 29 -6.21 0.23 -5.01
C VAL A 29 -6.25 -1.29 -5.22
N LYS A 30 -7.37 -1.93 -4.91
CA LYS A 30 -7.51 -3.37 -5.04
C LYS A 30 -7.31 -3.85 -6.46
N GLU A 31 -7.89 -3.16 -7.43
CA GLU A 31 -7.76 -3.52 -8.84
C GLU A 31 -6.32 -3.37 -9.33
N ARG A 32 -5.66 -2.26 -8.97
CA ARG A 32 -4.29 -2.02 -9.40
C ARG A 32 -3.34 -3.09 -8.85
N ILE A 33 -3.53 -3.48 -7.60
CA ILE A 33 -2.68 -4.51 -6.99
C ILE A 33 -2.95 -5.86 -7.64
N ARG A 34 -4.19 -6.19 -7.92
CA ARG A 34 -4.53 -7.42 -8.62
C ARG A 34 -3.88 -7.48 -10.00
N ASP A 35 -3.91 -6.36 -10.74
CA ASP A 35 -3.30 -6.29 -12.07
C ASP A 35 -1.79 -6.50 -12.00
N LEU A 36 -1.12 -5.88 -11.02
CA LEU A 36 0.31 -6.06 -10.83
C LEU A 36 0.66 -7.52 -10.55
N LEU A 37 -0.08 -8.15 -9.65
CA LEU A 37 0.16 -9.56 -9.31
C LEU A 37 -0.09 -10.47 -10.51
N ALA A 38 -1.12 -10.18 -11.30
CA ALA A 38 -1.41 -10.95 -12.51
C ALA A 38 -0.28 -10.83 -13.54
N ASP A 39 0.41 -9.70 -13.57
CA ASP A 39 1.57 -9.47 -14.44
C ASP A 39 2.87 -10.02 -13.88
N GLY A 40 2.82 -10.70 -12.73
CA GLY A 40 4.01 -11.27 -12.11
C GLY A 40 4.81 -10.30 -11.24
N GLN A 41 4.27 -9.12 -10.99
CA GLN A 41 4.92 -8.14 -10.11
C GLN A 41 4.62 -8.50 -8.66
N ARG A 42 5.65 -8.97 -7.95
CA ARG A 42 5.48 -9.53 -6.61
C ARG A 42 5.90 -8.60 -5.48
N ARG A 43 6.63 -7.53 -5.80
CA ARG A 43 7.14 -6.59 -4.81
C ARG A 43 6.41 -5.28 -4.99
N ILE A 44 5.55 -4.94 -4.04
CA ILE A 44 4.66 -3.78 -4.15
C ILE A 44 4.86 -2.85 -2.95
N LEU A 45 5.08 -1.58 -3.22
CA LEU A 45 5.24 -0.54 -2.21
C LEU A 45 4.17 0.52 -2.42
N LEU A 46 3.37 0.77 -1.40
CA LEU A 46 2.36 1.83 -1.43
C LEU A 46 2.92 3.08 -0.75
N ASN A 47 3.01 4.16 -1.50
CA ASN A 47 3.42 5.45 -0.98
C ASN A 47 2.18 6.24 -0.59
N LEU A 48 2.03 6.49 0.71
CA LEU A 48 0.84 7.12 1.28
C LEU A 48 1.04 8.58 1.66
N ALA A 49 2.15 9.19 1.24
CA ALA A 49 2.49 10.57 1.61
C ALA A 49 1.37 11.57 1.28
N GLU A 50 0.68 11.37 0.16
CA GLU A 50 -0.35 12.28 -0.33
C GLU A 50 -1.78 11.77 -0.07
N VAL A 51 -1.94 10.73 0.74
CA VAL A 51 -3.25 10.25 1.13
C VAL A 51 -3.71 11.04 2.35
N ASN A 52 -4.78 11.80 2.19
CA ASN A 52 -5.25 12.70 3.24
C ASN A 52 -6.42 12.15 4.05
N TYR A 53 -7.01 11.04 3.63
CA TYR A 53 -8.13 10.42 4.36
C TYR A 53 -8.32 8.97 3.98
N ILE A 54 -8.63 8.12 4.96
CA ILE A 54 -8.99 6.72 4.76
C ILE A 54 -10.20 6.42 5.64
N ASP A 55 -11.25 5.82 5.07
CA ASP A 55 -12.38 5.30 5.84
C ASP A 55 -12.20 3.78 6.08
N SER A 56 -13.18 3.15 6.70
CA SER A 56 -13.10 1.72 7.01
C SER A 56 -13.01 0.86 5.74
N ALA A 57 -13.66 1.27 4.65
CA ALA A 57 -13.58 0.54 3.39
C ALA A 57 -12.16 0.67 2.78
N GLY A 58 -11.56 1.85 2.86
CA GLY A 58 -10.19 2.07 2.42
C GLY A 58 -9.19 1.25 3.23
N LEU A 59 -9.38 1.22 4.54
CA LEU A 59 -8.54 0.39 5.42
C LEU A 59 -8.69 -1.08 5.07
N GLY A 60 -9.93 -1.53 4.83
CA GLY A 60 -10.21 -2.89 4.38
C GLY A 60 -9.54 -3.22 3.05
N ALA A 61 -9.47 -2.24 2.15
CA ALA A 61 -8.79 -2.42 0.86
C ALA A 61 -7.29 -2.64 1.04
N LEU A 62 -6.65 -1.92 1.97
CA LEU A 62 -5.23 -2.13 2.28
C LEU A 62 -4.99 -3.54 2.84
N ILE A 63 -5.85 -3.97 3.76
CA ILE A 63 -5.75 -5.30 4.36
C ILE A 63 -5.96 -6.39 3.31
N SER A 64 -6.99 -6.25 2.48
CA SER A 64 -7.30 -7.20 1.41
C SER A 64 -6.15 -7.29 0.41
N SER A 65 -5.57 -6.16 0.05
CA SER A 65 -4.43 -6.10 -0.87
C SER A 65 -3.20 -6.79 -0.29
N TYR A 66 -2.93 -6.57 0.99
CA TYR A 66 -1.83 -7.21 1.70
C TYR A 66 -2.01 -8.74 1.69
N THR A 67 -3.21 -9.20 2.03
CA THR A 67 -3.54 -10.63 2.08
C THR A 67 -3.41 -11.27 0.70
N THR A 68 -3.91 -10.60 -0.33
CA THR A 68 -3.83 -11.09 -1.70
C THR A 68 -2.38 -11.20 -2.16
N ALA A 69 -1.57 -10.18 -1.89
CA ALA A 69 -0.15 -10.20 -2.25
C ALA A 69 0.57 -11.37 -1.59
N LYS A 70 0.34 -11.57 -0.31
CA LYS A 70 0.96 -12.68 0.43
C LYS A 70 0.54 -14.03 -0.10
N ARG A 71 -0.75 -14.20 -0.36
CA ARG A 71 -1.28 -15.45 -0.91
C ARG A 71 -0.65 -15.79 -2.26
N ASP A 72 -0.40 -14.78 -3.09
CA ASP A 72 0.18 -14.96 -4.40
C ASP A 72 1.72 -14.99 -4.39
N GLY A 73 2.33 -15.10 -3.22
CA GLY A 73 3.78 -15.22 -3.08
C GLY A 73 4.53 -13.90 -3.17
N GLY A 74 3.82 -12.78 -3.00
CA GLY A 74 4.40 -11.45 -3.07
C GLY A 74 4.53 -10.79 -1.71
N SER A 75 4.93 -9.51 -1.74
CA SER A 75 5.06 -8.66 -0.57
C SER A 75 4.46 -7.30 -0.85
N LEU A 76 3.74 -6.77 0.12
CA LEU A 76 3.17 -5.42 0.05
C LEU A 76 3.59 -4.66 1.31
N LYS A 77 4.24 -3.51 1.13
CA LYS A 77 4.75 -2.70 2.23
C LYS A 77 4.26 -1.26 2.05
N LEU A 78 4.32 -0.49 3.13
CA LEU A 78 3.83 0.89 3.15
C LEU A 78 4.96 1.84 3.46
N VAL A 79 4.96 3.01 2.83
CA VAL A 79 5.95 4.05 3.10
C VAL A 79 5.28 5.42 3.21
N ASN A 80 5.89 6.29 3.99
CA ASN A 80 5.44 7.67 4.18
C ASN A 80 4.03 7.77 4.74
N LEU A 81 3.76 7.04 5.81
CA LEU A 81 2.47 7.15 6.50
C LEU A 81 2.29 8.56 7.04
N THR A 82 1.14 9.16 6.77
CA THR A 82 0.79 10.41 7.45
C THR A 82 0.49 10.10 8.91
N LYS A 83 0.56 11.13 9.77
CA LYS A 83 0.25 10.93 11.18
C LYS A 83 -1.16 10.36 11.37
N ARG A 84 -2.12 10.83 10.59
CA ARG A 84 -3.51 10.32 10.65
C ARG A 84 -3.58 8.83 10.37
N ILE A 85 -2.88 8.36 9.32
CA ILE A 85 -2.87 6.95 8.96
C ILE A 85 -2.12 6.13 10.01
N GLN A 86 -1.01 6.66 10.50
CA GLN A 86 -0.23 6.03 11.55
C GLN A 86 -1.08 5.79 12.80
N ASP A 87 -1.81 6.83 13.23
CA ASP A 87 -2.70 6.74 14.40
C ASP A 87 -3.82 5.73 14.16
N LEU A 88 -4.41 5.73 12.96
CA LEU A 88 -5.47 4.79 12.61
C LEU A 88 -4.96 3.35 12.67
N LEU A 89 -3.79 3.07 12.12
CA LEU A 89 -3.20 1.73 12.17
C LEU A 89 -2.87 1.32 13.61
N ALA A 90 -2.39 2.27 14.42
CA ALA A 90 -2.08 1.99 15.82
C ALA A 90 -3.34 1.66 16.62
N ILE A 91 -4.39 2.45 16.48
CA ILE A 91 -5.66 2.24 17.19
C ILE A 91 -6.30 0.90 16.82
N THR A 92 -6.24 0.54 15.56
CA THR A 92 -6.81 -0.72 15.07
C THR A 92 -5.85 -1.90 15.25
N LYS A 93 -4.64 -1.66 15.76
CA LYS A 93 -3.56 -2.64 15.92
C LYS A 93 -3.06 -3.23 14.61
N LEU A 94 -3.43 -2.63 13.49
CA LEU A 94 -2.96 -3.07 12.17
C LEU A 94 -1.52 -2.66 11.88
N ILE A 95 -0.96 -1.77 12.70
CA ILE A 95 0.44 -1.37 12.56
C ILE A 95 1.39 -2.58 12.70
N THR A 96 0.95 -3.63 13.38
CA THR A 96 1.74 -4.86 13.54
C THR A 96 1.62 -5.80 12.34
N VAL A 97 0.62 -5.59 11.49
CA VAL A 97 0.40 -6.41 10.30
C VAL A 97 1.27 -5.95 9.14
N PHE A 98 1.33 -4.63 8.94
CA PHE A 98 2.07 -4.06 7.82
C PHE A 98 3.52 -3.73 8.19
N GLU A 99 4.44 -3.95 7.25
CA GLU A 99 5.77 -3.38 7.34
C GLU A 99 5.70 -1.94 6.83
N THR A 100 6.10 -1.00 7.67
CA THR A 100 6.00 0.43 7.35
C THR A 100 7.36 1.10 7.46
N PHE A 101 7.60 2.09 6.59
CA PHE A 101 8.88 2.77 6.51
C PHE A 101 8.67 4.27 6.43
N ASP A 102 9.62 5.03 6.96
CA ASP A 102 9.58 6.49 6.92
C ASP A 102 10.19 7.06 5.65
N ALA A 103 11.02 6.27 4.97
CA ALA A 103 11.73 6.70 3.77
C ALA A 103 11.69 5.64 2.68
N GLU A 104 11.55 6.08 1.44
CA GLU A 104 11.48 5.18 0.28
C GLU A 104 12.74 4.32 0.17
N ALA A 105 13.91 4.89 0.39
CA ALA A 105 15.17 4.14 0.29
C ALA A 105 15.21 2.95 1.25
N GLU A 106 14.74 3.15 2.48
CA GLU A 106 14.65 2.07 3.47
C GLU A 106 13.67 0.99 3.05
N ALA A 107 12.51 1.43 2.54
CA ALA A 107 11.48 0.50 2.07
C ALA A 107 12.00 -0.35 0.91
N LEU A 108 12.66 0.27 -0.06
CA LEU A 108 13.22 -0.44 -1.21
C LEU A 108 14.29 -1.44 -0.78
N ALA A 109 15.17 -1.04 0.15
CA ALA A 109 16.20 -1.92 0.66
C ALA A 109 15.61 -3.17 1.33
N SER A 110 14.47 -3.03 1.98
CA SER A 110 13.82 -4.14 2.69
C SER A 110 13.35 -5.25 1.76
N PHE A 111 13.08 -4.95 0.49
CA PHE A 111 12.68 -5.95 -0.50
C PHE A 111 13.86 -6.78 -1.01
N SER A 112 15.08 -6.29 -0.84
CA SER A 112 16.29 -6.97 -1.31
C SER A 112 16.85 -7.98 -0.32
N ALA A 113 16.33 -7.96 0.90
CA ALA A 113 16.83 -8.81 1.98
C ALA A 113 16.42 -10.27 1.83
#